data_2cc01285db409442b8b69830b9fd5089
#
_entry.id   2cc01285db409442b8b69830b9fd5089
#
_cell.length_a   1.000
_cell.length_b   1.000
_cell.length_c   1.000
_cell.angle_alpha   90.00
_cell.angle_beta   90.00
_cell.angle_gamma   90.00
#
_symmetry.space_group_name_H-M   'P 1'
#
loop_
_entity.id
_entity.type
_entity.pdbx_description
1 polymer ?
#
loop_
_entity_poly.entity_id
_entity_poly.type
_entity_poly.pdbx_seq_one_letter_code
_entity_poly.pdbx_strand_id
1 'polypeptide(L)'
;MSTSKKKGLGRGLSALFGDQKSEPKKDEKISQDLNKAEIADLRPNKYQPRAHFNEEKLNELANSIKKNGIIQPIAVREDKEDPGRYEIVAGERRWLAAQRAGLHEVPIITLDLNDNEALEVAIVENIQRDDLNVIEEAKGYKRLSDEFGYDHEKIAKFMSKS
;
A
#
# COMPACT_ATOMS: atom_id res chain seq x y z
N MET A 1 9.91 -14.14 21.57
CA MET A 1 9.95 -13.77 21.48
C MET A 1 10.41 -12.98 20.70
N SER A 2 10.78 -12.84 20.48
CA SER A 2 11.36 -12.28 19.85
C SER A 2 10.95 -11.71 18.81
N THR A 3 10.67 -11.91 18.26
CA THR A 3 10.11 -11.58 17.20
C THR A 3 9.67 -10.30 17.21
N SER A 4 9.40 -9.97 18.09
CA SER A 4 8.81 -8.79 18.08
C SER A 4 9.62 -7.78 17.57
N LYS A 5 10.72 -7.85 17.49
CA LYS A 5 11.45 -6.86 17.08
C LYS A 5 11.24 -6.41 15.83
N LYS A 6 10.94 -6.95 15.01
CA LYS A 6 10.84 -6.47 13.80
C LYS A 6 9.75 -5.74 13.67
N LYS A 7 9.28 -5.33 14.38
CA LYS A 7 8.22 -4.77 14.37
C LYS A 7 7.76 -3.89 13.38
N GLY A 8 7.59 -2.83 13.51
CA GLY A 8 6.93 -1.91 12.70
C GLY A 8 6.84 -2.31 11.30
N LEU A 9 7.92 -2.40 10.63
CA LEU A 9 7.88 -2.72 9.29
C LEU A 9 7.26 -4.03 9.00
N GLY A 10 7.54 -5.02 9.73
CA GLY A 10 6.98 -6.30 9.44
C GLY A 10 5.49 -6.26 9.48
N ARG A 11 4.94 -5.52 10.40
CA ARG A 11 3.55 -5.46 10.47
C ARG A 11 2.95 -4.77 9.32
N GLY A 12 3.48 -3.68 8.90
CA GLY A 12 2.95 -2.95 7.78
C GLY A 12 2.96 -3.77 6.52
N LEU A 13 4.06 -4.44 6.27
CA LEU A 13 4.15 -5.21 5.05
C LEU A 13 3.22 -6.42 5.09
N SER A 14 3.09 -7.05 6.23
CA SER A 14 2.19 -8.16 6.32
C SER A 14 0.76 -7.74 6.07
N ALA A 15 0.38 -6.63 6.57
CA ALA A 15 -0.97 -6.14 6.34
C ALA A 15 -1.20 -5.89 4.87
N LEU A 16 -0.20 -5.37 4.20
CA LEU A 16 -0.38 -5.09 2.80
C LEU A 16 -0.45 -6.33 1.96
N PHE A 17 0.37 -7.30 2.22
CA PHE A 17 0.42 -8.46 1.38
C PHE A 17 -0.47 -9.59 1.87
N GLY A 18 -1.19 -9.32 2.92
CA GLY A 18 -2.10 -10.34 3.32
C GLY A 18 -1.47 -11.61 3.59
N ASP A 19 -0.46 -11.66 4.29
CA ASP A 19 0.12 -12.85 4.57
C ASP A 19 -0.72 -13.85 5.12
N GLN A 20 -1.36 -14.44 4.40
CA GLN A 20 -2.24 -15.31 4.84
C GLN A 20 -1.80 -16.35 5.67
N LYS A 21 -0.84 -16.86 5.50
CA LYS A 21 -0.51 -17.96 6.21
C LYS A 21 -0.65 -17.70 7.58
N SER A 22 -0.69 -16.62 7.94
CA SER A 22 -0.67 -16.46 9.25
C SER A 22 -1.98 -16.62 9.78
N GLU A 23 -2.23 -17.20 10.42
CA GLU A 23 -3.41 -17.34 10.92
C GLU A 23 -3.80 -16.30 11.67
N PRO A 24 -4.59 -16.16 11.88
CA PRO A 24 -5.23 -15.18 12.45
C PRO A 24 -5.09 -15.13 13.85
N LYS A 25 -4.29 -14.93 14.29
CA LYS A 25 -4.18 -14.88 15.52
C LYS A 25 -4.88 -13.87 15.97
N LYS A 26 -5.61 -13.51 15.50
CA LYS A 26 -6.41 -12.70 15.89
C LYS A 26 -6.01 -11.61 16.55
N ASP A 27 -5.33 -11.47 16.84
CA ASP A 27 -5.01 -10.56 17.60
C ASP A 27 -4.79 -9.47 16.98
N GLU A 28 -4.84 -9.49 16.36
CA GLU A 28 -4.52 -8.62 15.99
C GLU A 28 -5.18 -7.70 15.73
N LYS A 29 -5.46 -7.46 16.16
CA LYS A 29 -5.97 -6.51 16.17
C LYS A 29 -5.56 -5.70 15.23
N ILE A 30 -4.97 -5.98 14.64
CA ILE A 30 -4.53 -5.28 13.69
C ILE A 30 -5.63 -4.79 13.13
N SER A 31 -6.32 -4.99 13.67
CA SER A 31 -7.36 -4.52 13.42
C SER A 31 -7.75 -4.11 12.36
N GLN A 32 -7.56 -4.46 11.85
CA GLN A 32 -8.02 -4.23 10.85
C GLN A 32 -9.31 -3.82 10.84
N ASP A 33 -9.56 -2.91 11.24
CA ASP A 33 -10.82 -2.51 11.21
C ASP A 33 -11.06 -2.14 9.88
N LEU A 34 -11.74 -2.83 9.22
CA LEU A 34 -12.12 -2.47 7.94
C LEU A 34 -13.10 -1.40 8.10
N ASN A 35 -12.76 -0.24 7.86
CA ASN A 35 -13.66 0.90 7.89
C ASN A 35 -13.93 1.37 6.49
N LYS A 36 -14.76 2.34 6.34
CA LYS A 36 -14.97 2.98 5.07
C LYS A 36 -14.64 4.44 5.21
N ALA A 37 -14.17 5.04 4.14
CA ALA A 37 -13.87 6.47 4.15
C ALA A 37 -14.40 7.08 2.88
N GLU A 38 -14.72 8.34 2.92
CA GLU A 38 -15.17 9.02 1.73
C GLU A 38 -13.99 9.23 0.82
N ILE A 39 -14.22 9.07 -0.45
CA ILE A 39 -13.15 9.23 -1.42
C ILE A 39 -12.49 10.59 -1.30
N ALA A 40 -13.25 11.60 -0.97
CA ALA A 40 -12.70 12.96 -0.87
C ALA A 40 -11.75 13.12 0.31
N ASP A 41 -11.82 12.23 1.28
CA ASP A 41 -10.94 12.33 2.42
C ASP A 41 -9.60 11.64 2.23
N LEU A 42 -9.40 10.98 1.10
CA LEU A 42 -8.16 10.31 0.81
C LEU A 42 -7.32 11.18 -0.10
N ARG A 43 -6.02 11.06 0.04
CA ARG A 43 -5.15 11.77 -0.87
C ARG A 43 -3.94 10.93 -1.19
N PRO A 44 -3.27 11.22 -2.30
CA PRO A 44 -2.17 10.39 -2.74
C PRO A 44 -1.00 10.44 -1.80
N ASN A 45 -0.18 9.41 -1.90
CA ASN A 45 1.04 9.33 -1.13
C ASN A 45 1.99 10.42 -1.56
N LYS A 46 2.44 11.24 -0.64
CA LYS A 46 3.31 12.32 -1.02
C LYS A 46 4.72 11.87 -1.36
N TYR A 47 5.08 10.65 -0.98
CA TYR A 47 6.43 10.19 -1.26
C TYR A 47 6.54 9.47 -2.60
N GLN A 48 5.43 9.08 -3.17
CA GLN A 48 5.48 8.33 -4.41
C GLN A 48 4.33 8.70 -5.31
N PRO A 49 4.21 9.92 -5.69
CA PRO A 49 3.11 10.32 -6.54
C PRO A 49 3.32 9.72 -7.90
N ARG A 50 2.38 8.98 -8.39
CA ARG A 50 2.49 8.41 -9.72
C ARG A 50 1.95 9.40 -10.70
N ALA A 51 2.76 9.76 -11.66
CA ALA A 51 2.33 10.73 -12.62
C ALA A 51 1.53 10.11 -13.73
N HIS A 52 1.80 8.86 -14.02
CA HIS A 52 1.14 8.23 -15.13
C HIS A 52 0.45 6.96 -14.75
N PHE A 53 -0.75 6.76 -15.26
CA PHE A 53 -1.45 5.53 -15.09
C PHE A 53 -1.91 5.11 -16.47
N ASN A 54 -1.93 3.83 -16.73
CA ASN A 54 -2.42 3.32 -18.00
C ASN A 54 -3.93 3.53 -18.02
N GLU A 55 -4.40 4.36 -18.93
CA GLU A 55 -5.80 4.72 -18.97
C GLU A 55 -6.70 3.54 -19.24
N GLU A 56 -6.30 2.67 -20.12
CA GLU A 56 -7.09 1.51 -20.41
C GLU A 56 -7.24 0.62 -19.22
N LYS A 57 -6.16 0.34 -18.54
CA LYS A 57 -6.23 -0.52 -17.39
C LYS A 57 -7.01 0.11 -16.27
N LEU A 58 -6.90 1.44 -16.14
CA LEU A 58 -7.64 2.13 -15.12
C LEU A 58 -9.14 2.06 -15.41
N ASN A 59 -9.52 2.19 -16.66
CA ASN A 59 -10.91 2.08 -17.02
C ASN A 59 -11.44 0.67 -16.82
N GLU A 60 -10.63 -0.33 -17.10
CA GLU A 60 -11.02 -1.71 -16.85
C GLU A 60 -11.25 -1.93 -15.37
N LEU A 61 -10.36 -1.38 -14.55
CA LEU A 61 -10.52 -1.52 -13.12
C LEU A 61 -11.77 -0.79 -12.65
N ALA A 62 -12.02 0.39 -13.20
CA ALA A 62 -13.21 1.14 -12.83
C ALA A 62 -14.49 0.35 -13.18
N ASN A 63 -14.49 -0.30 -14.33
CA ASN A 63 -15.65 -1.09 -14.71
C ASN A 63 -15.83 -2.28 -13.77
N SER A 64 -14.74 -2.89 -13.37
CA SER A 64 -14.81 -3.99 -12.45
C SER A 64 -15.35 -3.53 -11.10
N ILE A 65 -14.91 -2.36 -10.64
CA ILE A 65 -15.35 -1.83 -9.39
C ILE A 65 -16.83 -1.46 -9.45
N LYS A 66 -17.27 -0.97 -10.58
CA LYS A 66 -18.68 -0.66 -10.72
C LYS A 66 -19.52 -1.91 -10.55
N LYS A 67 -19.07 -3.00 -11.10
CA LYS A 67 -19.81 -4.22 -11.00
C LYS A 67 -19.69 -4.92 -9.68
N ASN A 68 -18.52 -5.00 -9.15
CA ASN A 68 -18.26 -5.84 -8.00
C ASN A 68 -17.88 -5.10 -6.73
N GLY A 69 -17.73 -3.80 -6.81
CA GLY A 69 -17.23 -3.06 -5.66
C GLY A 69 -15.73 -3.26 -5.50
N ILE A 70 -15.18 -2.67 -4.47
CA ILE A 70 -13.77 -2.81 -4.20
C ILE A 70 -13.62 -3.99 -3.27
N ILE A 71 -12.95 -5.02 -3.73
CA ILE A 71 -12.76 -6.20 -2.95
C ILE A 71 -11.62 -6.07 -1.99
N GLN A 72 -10.54 -5.43 -2.40
CA GLN A 72 -9.39 -5.28 -1.55
C GLN A 72 -9.34 -3.87 -1.01
N PRO A 73 -9.31 -3.68 0.30
CA PRO A 73 -9.34 -2.31 0.84
C PRO A 73 -8.11 -1.51 0.46
N ILE A 74 -8.24 -0.22 0.51
CA ILE A 74 -7.13 0.69 0.25
C ILE A 74 -6.41 0.90 1.58
N ALA A 75 -5.10 0.73 1.57
CA ALA A 75 -4.31 0.90 2.78
C ALA A 75 -3.98 2.36 2.96
N VAL A 76 -4.31 2.91 4.11
CA VAL A 76 -4.11 4.34 4.37
C VAL A 76 -3.52 4.54 5.74
N ARG A 77 -3.05 5.73 6.02
CA ARG A 77 -2.67 6.11 7.36
C ARG A 77 -3.26 7.47 7.64
N GLU A 78 -3.49 7.76 8.89
CA GLU A 78 -4.09 9.04 9.23
C GLU A 78 -3.13 10.17 8.92
N ASP A 79 -3.67 11.27 8.45
CA ASP A 79 -2.85 12.42 8.13
C ASP A 79 -2.71 13.20 9.41
N LYS A 80 -1.51 13.29 9.95
CA LYS A 80 -1.31 13.96 11.19
C LYS A 80 -1.57 15.44 11.13
N GLU A 81 -1.40 16.00 9.96
CA GLU A 81 -1.59 17.43 9.83
C GLU A 81 -3.03 17.81 9.58
N ASP A 82 -3.85 16.87 9.22
CA ASP A 82 -5.21 17.17 8.86
C ASP A 82 -6.11 16.06 9.37
N PRO A 83 -6.49 16.12 10.63
CA PRO A 83 -7.29 15.03 11.20
C PRO A 83 -8.56 14.81 10.41
N GLY A 84 -8.94 13.57 10.26
CA GLY A 84 -10.09 13.23 9.45
C GLY A 84 -9.76 12.93 8.03
N ARG A 85 -8.52 13.16 7.62
CA ARG A 85 -8.09 12.84 6.29
C ARG A 85 -7.10 11.72 6.35
N TYR A 86 -6.90 11.06 5.22
CA TYR A 86 -6.01 9.91 5.17
C TYR A 86 -5.08 10.03 3.98
N GLU A 87 -3.89 9.54 4.18
CA GLU A 87 -2.91 9.48 3.09
C GLU A 87 -2.87 8.04 2.61
N ILE A 88 -2.95 7.82 1.31
CA ILE A 88 -2.96 6.48 0.76
C ILE A 88 -1.55 5.91 0.83
N VAL A 89 -1.41 4.74 1.46
CA VAL A 89 -0.15 4.06 1.52
C VAL A 89 -0.03 3.11 0.35
N ALA A 90 -1.11 2.43 0.03
CA ALA A 90 -1.12 1.53 -1.12
C ALA A 90 -2.52 1.45 -1.66
N GLY A 91 -2.65 1.34 -2.96
CA GLY A 91 -3.96 1.23 -3.58
C GLY A 91 -4.41 2.48 -4.30
N GLU A 92 -3.49 3.33 -4.71
CA GLU A 92 -3.88 4.57 -5.38
C GLU A 92 -4.65 4.30 -6.67
N ARG A 93 -4.30 3.25 -7.40
CA ARG A 93 -5.05 2.94 -8.61
C ARG A 93 -6.48 2.59 -8.30
N ARG A 94 -6.73 1.87 -7.22
CA ARG A 94 -8.10 1.53 -6.83
C ARG A 94 -8.86 2.79 -6.46
N TRP A 95 -8.18 3.74 -5.82
CA TRP A 95 -8.80 4.99 -5.46
C TRP A 95 -9.22 5.78 -6.69
N LEU A 96 -8.31 5.86 -7.68
CA LEU A 96 -8.66 6.57 -8.89
C LEU A 96 -9.76 5.86 -9.66
N ALA A 97 -9.70 4.54 -9.71
CA ALA A 97 -10.72 3.80 -10.42
C ALA A 97 -12.07 3.92 -9.71
N ALA A 98 -12.06 3.99 -8.39
CA ALA A 98 -13.31 4.17 -7.67
C ALA A 98 -13.95 5.53 -7.98
N GLN A 99 -13.12 6.54 -8.17
CA GLN A 99 -13.65 7.83 -8.54
C GLN A 99 -14.29 7.75 -9.90
N ARG A 100 -13.64 7.07 -10.84
CA ARG A 100 -14.23 6.93 -12.17
C ARG A 100 -15.48 6.08 -12.14
N ALA A 101 -15.57 5.15 -11.22
CA ALA A 101 -16.75 4.31 -11.11
C ALA A 101 -17.90 5.04 -10.41
N GLY A 102 -17.65 6.22 -9.89
CA GLY A 102 -18.71 6.98 -9.27
C GLY A 102 -19.00 6.64 -7.82
N LEU A 103 -18.07 5.96 -7.16
CA LEU A 103 -18.28 5.63 -5.78
C LEU A 103 -18.00 6.83 -4.89
N HIS A 104 -18.70 6.91 -3.78
CA HIS A 104 -18.46 8.00 -2.83
C HIS A 104 -17.64 7.53 -1.65
N GLU A 105 -17.69 6.26 -1.34
CA GLU A 105 -16.96 5.69 -0.22
C GLU A 105 -16.18 4.49 -0.67
N VAL A 106 -15.07 4.21 0.00
CA VAL A 106 -14.28 3.04 -0.32
C VAL A 106 -13.85 2.38 0.97
N PRO A 107 -13.66 1.07 0.96
CA PRO A 107 -13.18 0.38 2.15
C PRO A 107 -11.72 0.68 2.37
N ILE A 108 -11.33 0.92 3.60
CA ILE A 108 -9.94 1.23 3.91
C ILE A 108 -9.47 0.39 5.07
N ILE A 109 -8.18 0.24 5.16
CA ILE A 109 -7.53 -0.35 6.29
C ILE A 109 -6.56 0.70 6.77
N THR A 110 -6.63 1.06 8.03
CA THR A 110 -5.76 2.10 8.57
C THR A 110 -4.51 1.45 9.15
N LEU A 111 -3.37 1.90 8.72
CA LEU A 111 -2.11 1.39 9.20
C LEU A 111 -1.44 2.44 10.06
N ASP A 112 -0.82 1.99 11.14
CA ASP A 112 -0.16 2.90 12.05
C ASP A 112 1.31 2.94 11.68
N LEU A 113 1.66 3.82 10.76
CA LEU A 113 3.02 3.90 10.24
C LEU A 113 3.57 5.30 10.43
N ASN A 114 4.82 5.38 10.82
CA ASN A 114 5.45 6.70 10.86
C ASN A 114 5.93 7.05 9.46
N ASP A 115 6.51 8.22 9.28
CA ASP A 115 6.90 8.67 7.97
C ASP A 115 7.91 7.75 7.32
N ASN A 116 8.85 7.26 8.08
CA ASN A 116 9.86 6.39 7.51
C ASN A 116 9.25 5.07 7.07
N GLU A 117 8.38 4.52 7.88
CA GLU A 117 7.73 3.27 7.52
C GLU A 117 6.83 3.46 6.32
N ALA A 118 6.14 4.58 6.24
CA ALA A 118 5.28 4.84 5.10
C ALA A 118 6.11 4.97 3.83
N LEU A 119 7.26 5.61 3.92
CA LEU A 119 8.11 5.73 2.75
C LEU A 119 8.62 4.36 2.32
N GLU A 120 8.99 3.54 3.27
CA GLU A 120 9.49 2.21 2.93
C GLU A 120 8.41 1.39 2.23
N VAL A 121 7.21 1.42 2.75
CA VAL A 121 6.12 0.68 2.13
C VAL A 121 5.86 1.20 0.73
N ALA A 122 5.93 2.51 0.56
CA ALA A 122 5.70 3.10 -0.76
C ALA A 122 6.74 2.64 -1.77
N ILE A 123 7.99 2.55 -1.33
CA ILE A 123 9.04 2.11 -2.24
C ILE A 123 8.85 0.64 -2.62
N VAL A 124 8.51 -0.18 -1.63
CA VAL A 124 8.32 -1.60 -1.90
C VAL A 124 7.13 -1.80 -2.85
N GLU A 125 6.05 -1.07 -2.61
CA GLU A 125 4.87 -1.21 -3.43
C GLU A 125 5.19 -0.79 -4.86
N ASN A 126 5.97 0.27 -5.01
CA ASN A 126 6.31 0.73 -6.34
C ASN A 126 7.22 -0.25 -7.08
N ILE A 127 8.14 -0.89 -6.38
CA ILE A 127 9.02 -1.85 -7.02
C ILE A 127 8.23 -3.04 -7.55
N GLN A 128 7.12 -3.37 -6.93
CA GLN A 128 6.39 -4.54 -7.35
C GLN A 128 5.38 -4.29 -8.45
N ARG A 129 5.45 -3.14 -9.09
CA ARG A 129 4.56 -2.88 -10.21
C ARG A 129 5.04 -3.62 -11.44
N ASP A 130 4.14 -4.09 -12.24
CA ASP A 130 4.47 -4.84 -13.44
C ASP A 130 5.15 -4.00 -14.49
N ASP A 131 4.84 -2.74 -14.56
CA ASP A 131 5.32 -1.91 -15.66
C ASP A 131 6.61 -1.17 -15.31
N LEU A 132 7.30 -1.59 -14.27
CA LEU A 132 8.50 -0.92 -13.88
C LEU A 132 9.67 -1.32 -14.79
N ASN A 133 10.43 -0.37 -15.25
CA ASN A 133 11.58 -0.73 -16.07
C ASN A 133 12.78 -1.04 -15.18
N VAL A 134 13.83 -1.55 -15.78
CA VAL A 134 14.97 -2.04 -15.03
C VAL A 134 15.65 -0.94 -14.24
N ILE A 135 15.72 0.25 -14.80
CA ILE A 135 16.38 1.35 -14.12
C ILE A 135 15.59 1.79 -12.91
N GLU A 136 14.29 1.86 -13.05
CA GLU A 136 13.45 2.26 -11.92
C GLU A 136 13.49 1.22 -10.82
N GLU A 137 13.53 -0.04 -11.21
CA GLU A 137 13.60 -1.10 -10.24
C GLU A 137 14.92 -1.03 -9.49
N ALA A 138 16.02 -0.79 -10.21
CA ALA A 138 17.31 -0.69 -9.57
C ALA A 138 17.38 0.48 -8.61
N LYS A 139 16.77 1.61 -8.97
CA LYS A 139 16.77 2.75 -8.09
C LYS A 139 15.97 2.45 -6.82
N GLY A 140 14.88 1.74 -6.94
CA GLY A 140 14.10 1.37 -5.78
C GLY A 140 14.88 0.46 -4.85
N TYR A 141 15.56 -0.53 -5.39
CA TYR A 141 16.35 -1.42 -4.56
C TYR A 141 17.50 -0.65 -3.89
N LYS A 142 18.08 0.29 -4.61
CA LYS A 142 19.15 1.06 -4.03
C LYS A 142 18.65 1.88 -2.86
N ARG A 143 17.48 2.46 -2.97
CA ARG A 143 16.93 3.22 -1.87
C ARG A 143 16.66 2.33 -0.67
N LEU A 144 16.14 1.12 -0.90
CA LEU A 144 15.88 0.22 0.21
C LEU A 144 17.19 -0.15 0.90
N SER A 145 18.23 -0.34 0.13
CA SER A 145 19.51 -0.67 0.71
C SER A 145 20.11 0.51 1.46
N ASP A 146 20.14 1.68 0.84
CA ASP A 146 20.79 2.84 1.43
C ASP A 146 20.05 3.44 2.58
N GLU A 147 18.75 3.53 2.47
CA GLU A 147 17.97 4.24 3.46
C GLU A 147 17.35 3.35 4.51
N PHE A 148 17.14 2.09 4.20
CA PHE A 148 16.44 1.19 5.11
C PHE A 148 17.25 -0.04 5.47
N GLY A 149 18.46 -0.12 5.01
CA GLY A 149 19.34 -1.21 5.41
C GLY A 149 19.03 -2.58 4.85
N TYR A 150 18.32 -2.65 3.74
CA TYR A 150 18.04 -3.93 3.14
C TYR A 150 19.35 -4.49 2.56
N ASP A 151 19.65 -5.74 2.84
CA ASP A 151 20.84 -6.33 2.28
C ASP A 151 20.44 -7.14 1.05
N HIS A 152 21.43 -7.72 0.41
CA HIS A 152 21.20 -8.44 -0.81
C HIS A 152 20.25 -9.60 -0.62
N GLU A 153 20.33 -10.27 0.49
CA GLU A 153 19.45 -11.38 0.73
C GLU A 153 18.01 -10.95 0.82
N LYS A 154 17.75 -9.86 1.52
CA LYS A 154 16.39 -9.38 1.65
C LYS A 154 15.83 -8.94 0.33
N ILE A 155 16.65 -8.27 -0.47
CA ILE A 155 16.20 -7.84 -1.79
C ILE A 155 15.94 -9.05 -2.67
N ALA A 156 16.78 -10.05 -2.60
CA ALA A 156 16.57 -11.24 -3.40
C ALA A 156 15.28 -11.94 -3.05
N LYS A 157 14.89 -11.91 -1.78
CA LYS A 157 13.65 -12.52 -1.40
C LYS A 157 12.47 -11.78 -1.99
N PHE A 158 12.55 -10.46 -2.06
CA PHE A 158 11.49 -9.72 -2.69
C PHE A 158 11.38 -10.08 -4.14
N MET A 159 12.51 -10.19 -4.82
CA MET A 159 12.47 -10.49 -6.23
C MET A 159 11.93 -11.88 -6.50
N SER A 160 12.29 -12.83 -5.67
CA SER A 160 11.83 -14.17 -5.95
C SER A 160 10.35 -14.33 -5.60
N LYS A 161 9.82 -13.49 -4.74
CA LYS A 161 8.45 -13.61 -4.46
C LYS A 161 7.61 -13.05 -5.52
N SER A 162 8.06 -12.15 -6.30
CA SER A 162 7.27 -11.63 -7.37
C SER A 162 7.48 -12.44 -8.63
#